data_8c66468b9d01b462cbf35c522e288946
#
_entry.id   8c66468b9d01b462cbf35c522e288946
#
_cell.length_a   1.000
_cell.length_b   1.000
_cell.length_c   1.000
_cell.angle_alpha   90.00
_cell.angle_beta   90.00
_cell.angle_gamma   90.00
#
_symmetry.space_group_name_H-M   'P 1'
#
loop_
_entity.id
_entity.type
_entity.pdbx_description
1 polymer ?
#
loop_
_entity_poly.entity_id
_entity_poly.type
_entity_poly.pdbx_seq_one_letter_code
_entity_poly.pdbx_strand_id
1 'polypeptide(L)'
;MADTLRPADGSGNGYSEGDLPVADKAALEQQLDRFAADVGELYHRQKERAEELEAALLELRTSYRETVRSMAYVVEAKDAYTGQHLERCRVYGNALMTTIGVADDYPDAEYGFLLHDVGKVGVPERILNKPGPLTAAEWREVHSTDGGAW
;
A
#
# COMPACT_ATOMS: atom_id res chain seq x y z
N MET A 1 87.12 -30.76 8.50
CA MET A 1 85.92 -31.44 8.90
C MET A 1 84.78 -30.75 8.26
N ALA A 2 84.33 -31.28 7.14
CA ALA A 2 83.25 -30.73 6.33
C ALA A 2 81.99 -31.55 6.66
N ASP A 3 80.95 -30.87 7.19
CA ASP A 3 79.65 -31.47 7.42
C ASP A 3 78.71 -31.11 6.28
N THR A 4 78.31 -32.13 5.55
CA THR A 4 77.55 -32.10 4.32
C THR A 4 76.04 -32.04 4.72
N LEU A 5 75.44 -30.89 4.60
CA LEU A 5 73.96 -30.74 4.70
C LEU A 5 73.33 -31.25 3.41
N ARG A 6 72.57 -32.31 3.54
CA ARG A 6 71.71 -32.94 2.51
C ARG A 6 70.49 -32.07 2.25
N PRO A 7 70.12 -31.72 1.03
CA PRO A 7 68.88 -31.00 0.77
C PRO A 7 67.65 -31.90 0.99
N ALA A 8 66.67 -31.37 1.69
CA ALA A 8 65.36 -32.00 1.87
C ALA A 8 64.62 -32.13 0.57
N ASP A 9 64.15 -33.34 0.31
CA ASP A 9 63.36 -33.74 -0.83
C ASP A 9 62.00 -33.04 -0.75
N GLY A 10 61.76 -32.05 -1.59
CA GLY A 10 60.52 -31.34 -1.75
C GLY A 10 59.50 -32.18 -2.48
N SER A 11 58.77 -33.06 -1.82
CA SER A 11 57.59 -33.67 -2.38
C SER A 11 56.50 -32.57 -2.50
N GLY A 12 56.54 -31.89 -3.64
CA GLY A 12 55.46 -30.99 -4.04
C GLY A 12 54.16 -31.78 -4.15
N ASN A 13 53.25 -31.53 -3.23
CA ASN A 13 51.89 -32.01 -3.30
C ASN A 13 51.19 -31.21 -4.41
N GLY A 14 51.35 -31.65 -5.66
CA GLY A 14 50.69 -31.10 -6.81
C GLY A 14 49.17 -31.40 -6.71
N TYR A 15 48.42 -30.51 -6.09
CA TYR A 15 47.01 -30.48 -6.36
C TYR A 15 46.85 -29.98 -7.78
N SER A 16 46.61 -30.90 -8.71
CA SER A 16 46.16 -30.60 -10.07
C SER A 16 44.80 -29.92 -9.96
N GLU A 17 44.77 -28.60 -10.15
CA GLU A 17 43.53 -27.88 -10.41
C GLU A 17 42.94 -28.48 -11.71
N GLY A 18 41.86 -29.28 -11.61
CA GLY A 18 41.05 -29.48 -12.78
C GLY A 18 40.41 -30.83 -13.07
N ASP A 19 40.55 -31.87 -12.30
CA ASP A 19 39.80 -33.10 -12.57
C ASP A 19 39.08 -33.64 -11.32
N LEU A 20 37.85 -33.09 -11.08
CA LEU A 20 36.86 -33.82 -10.29
C LEU A 20 36.58 -35.16 -10.99
N PRO A 21 36.52 -36.31 -10.29
CA PRO A 21 36.12 -37.57 -10.86
C PRO A 21 34.85 -37.41 -11.67
N VAL A 22 34.75 -38.02 -12.86
CA VAL A 22 33.59 -37.90 -13.77
C VAL A 22 32.26 -38.21 -13.07
N ALA A 23 32.28 -39.12 -12.08
CA ALA A 23 31.11 -39.44 -11.24
C ALA A 23 30.69 -38.27 -10.37
N ASP A 24 31.61 -37.49 -9.81
CA ASP A 24 31.30 -36.32 -8.95
C ASP A 24 30.78 -35.17 -9.81
N LYS A 25 31.27 -35.00 -11.03
CA LYS A 25 30.80 -34.00 -11.99
C LYS A 25 29.34 -34.24 -12.39
N ALA A 26 29.00 -35.49 -12.74
CA ALA A 26 27.63 -35.85 -13.12
C ALA A 26 26.63 -35.66 -11.95
N ALA A 27 27.04 -36.00 -10.72
CA ALA A 27 26.26 -35.77 -9.52
C ALA A 27 26.01 -34.27 -9.25
N LEU A 28 27.03 -33.43 -9.46
CA LEU A 28 26.92 -31.97 -9.30
C LEU A 28 26.00 -31.36 -10.37
N GLU A 29 26.12 -31.79 -11.63
CA GLU A 29 25.24 -31.37 -12.73
C GLU A 29 23.78 -31.72 -12.42
N GLN A 30 23.52 -32.95 -11.96
CA GLN A 30 22.17 -33.36 -11.55
C GLN A 30 21.61 -32.54 -10.37
N GLN A 31 22.47 -32.16 -9.42
CA GLN A 31 22.08 -31.32 -8.28
C GLN A 31 21.79 -29.88 -8.75
N LEU A 32 22.57 -29.33 -9.66
CA LEU A 32 22.32 -28.02 -10.26
C LEU A 32 20.99 -27.96 -11.03
N ASP A 33 20.70 -29.01 -11.81
CA ASP A 33 19.44 -29.10 -12.56
C ASP A 33 18.23 -29.15 -11.63
N ARG A 34 18.28 -29.91 -10.54
CA ARG A 34 17.26 -29.93 -9.53
C ARG A 34 17.08 -28.58 -8.86
N PHE A 35 18.18 -27.94 -8.47
CA PHE A 35 18.14 -26.61 -7.86
C PHE A 35 17.56 -25.58 -8.82
N ALA A 36 17.93 -25.61 -10.10
CA ALA A 36 17.37 -24.72 -11.12
C ALA A 36 15.85 -24.95 -11.29
N ALA A 37 15.39 -26.20 -11.28
CA ALA A 37 13.97 -26.53 -11.34
C ALA A 37 13.22 -26.00 -10.10
N ASP A 38 13.75 -26.23 -8.90
CA ASP A 38 13.15 -25.76 -7.64
C ASP A 38 13.06 -24.23 -7.58
N VAL A 39 14.13 -23.54 -8.00
CA VAL A 39 14.15 -22.07 -8.09
C VAL A 39 13.12 -21.58 -9.11
N GLY A 40 13.03 -22.24 -10.27
CA GLY A 40 12.03 -21.93 -11.28
C GLY A 40 10.58 -22.06 -10.74
N GLU A 41 10.29 -23.14 -10.03
CA GLU A 41 8.98 -23.36 -9.43
C GLU A 41 8.67 -22.30 -8.34
N LEU A 42 9.65 -21.99 -7.47
CA LEU A 42 9.49 -20.95 -6.45
C LEU A 42 9.25 -19.58 -7.09
N TYR A 43 9.96 -19.25 -8.17
CA TYR A 43 9.77 -18.01 -8.90
C TYR A 43 8.36 -17.89 -9.48
N HIS A 44 7.86 -18.96 -10.11
CA HIS A 44 6.50 -18.99 -10.65
C HIS A 44 5.44 -18.81 -9.54
N ARG A 45 5.57 -19.54 -8.45
CA ARG A 45 4.66 -19.39 -7.30
C ARG A 45 4.68 -17.98 -6.69
N GLN A 46 5.87 -17.37 -6.62
CA GLN A 46 6.00 -16.00 -6.11
C GLN A 46 5.34 -15.00 -7.06
N LYS A 47 5.49 -15.18 -8.36
CA LYS A 47 4.86 -14.35 -9.38
C LYS A 47 3.34 -14.44 -9.32
N GLU A 48 2.79 -15.66 -9.28
CA GLU A 48 1.35 -15.89 -9.13
C GLU A 48 0.78 -15.22 -7.87
N ARG A 49 1.46 -15.39 -6.73
CA ARG A 49 1.05 -14.74 -5.48
C ARG A 49 1.11 -13.22 -5.54
N ALA A 50 2.10 -12.65 -6.23
CA ALA A 50 2.20 -11.21 -6.41
C ALA A 50 1.02 -10.68 -7.25
N GLU A 51 0.67 -11.36 -8.34
CA GLU A 51 -0.48 -11.03 -9.19
C GLU A 51 -1.81 -11.14 -8.42
N GLU A 52 -2.00 -12.21 -7.65
CA GLU A 52 -3.18 -12.39 -6.79
C GLU A 52 -3.29 -11.29 -5.72
N LEU A 53 -2.16 -10.91 -5.09
CA LEU A 53 -2.13 -9.86 -4.09
C LEU A 53 -2.44 -8.49 -4.69
N GLU A 54 -1.90 -8.18 -5.86
CA GLU A 54 -2.21 -6.94 -6.58
C GLU A 54 -3.70 -6.84 -6.93
N ALA A 55 -4.29 -7.93 -7.41
CA ALA A 55 -5.72 -8.00 -7.70
C ALA A 55 -6.57 -7.79 -6.45
N ALA A 56 -6.24 -8.46 -5.34
CA ALA A 56 -6.94 -8.33 -4.06
C ALA A 56 -6.82 -6.92 -3.47
N LEU A 57 -5.65 -6.28 -3.59
CA LEU A 57 -5.45 -4.90 -3.16
C LEU A 57 -6.28 -3.91 -3.98
N LEU A 58 -6.40 -4.13 -5.29
CA LEU A 58 -7.22 -3.29 -6.15
C LEU A 58 -8.72 -3.41 -5.79
N GLU A 59 -9.19 -4.63 -5.58
CA GLU A 59 -10.56 -4.91 -5.15
C GLU A 59 -10.86 -4.27 -3.79
N LEU A 60 -9.96 -4.43 -2.81
CA LEU A 60 -10.08 -3.82 -1.49
C LEU A 60 -10.15 -2.30 -1.57
N ARG A 61 -9.28 -1.66 -2.35
CA ARG A 61 -9.30 -0.20 -2.55
C ARG A 61 -10.61 0.28 -3.17
N THR A 62 -11.14 -0.47 -4.14
CA THR A 62 -12.40 -0.15 -4.78
C THR A 62 -13.56 -0.25 -3.78
N SER A 63 -13.66 -1.35 -3.05
CA SER A 63 -14.67 -1.57 -2.02
C SER A 63 -14.60 -0.53 -0.89
N TYR A 64 -13.39 -0.19 -0.45
CA TYR A 64 -13.17 0.86 0.54
C TYR A 64 -13.68 2.22 0.07
N ARG A 65 -13.34 2.61 -1.17
CA ARG A 65 -13.80 3.87 -1.79
C ARG A 65 -15.33 3.93 -1.90
N GLU A 66 -15.96 2.86 -2.34
CA GLU A 66 -17.42 2.77 -2.44
C GLU A 66 -18.10 2.85 -1.07
N THR A 67 -17.51 2.24 -0.05
CA THR A 67 -18.00 2.31 1.33
C THR A 67 -17.94 3.74 1.87
N VAL A 68 -16.79 4.40 1.73
CA VAL A 68 -16.62 5.81 2.16
C VAL A 68 -17.60 6.72 1.43
N ARG A 69 -17.74 6.53 0.12
CA ARG A 69 -18.69 7.29 -0.71
C ARG A 69 -20.13 7.09 -0.26
N SER A 70 -20.52 5.85 0.02
CA SER A 70 -21.86 5.54 0.52
C SER A 70 -22.13 6.18 1.86
N MET A 71 -21.16 6.16 2.79
CA MET A 71 -21.29 6.86 4.08
C MET A 71 -21.43 8.37 3.89
N ALA A 72 -20.63 8.97 3.03
CA ALA A 72 -20.70 10.40 2.73
C ALA A 72 -22.07 10.79 2.15
N TYR A 73 -22.65 9.99 1.26
CA TYR A 73 -24.00 10.22 0.74
C TYR A 73 -25.09 10.11 1.82
N VAL A 74 -24.96 9.21 2.80
CA VAL A 74 -25.90 9.12 3.92
C VAL A 74 -25.85 10.40 4.76
N VAL A 75 -24.66 10.96 4.96
CA VAL A 75 -24.49 12.24 5.67
C VAL A 75 -25.10 13.39 4.86
N GLU A 76 -24.83 13.45 3.57
CA GLU A 76 -25.37 14.47 2.66
C GLU A 76 -26.91 14.43 2.62
N ALA A 77 -27.50 13.23 2.63
CA ALA A 77 -28.97 13.07 2.62
C ALA A 77 -29.67 13.64 3.87
N LYS A 78 -28.92 13.83 4.98
CA LYS A 78 -29.43 14.45 6.20
C LYS A 78 -29.59 15.98 6.06
N ASP A 79 -28.87 16.59 5.14
CA ASP A 79 -28.84 18.04 4.90
C ASP A 79 -29.65 18.37 3.63
N ALA A 80 -30.80 19.02 3.79
CA ALA A 80 -31.73 19.30 2.70
C ALA A 80 -31.17 20.22 1.58
N TYR A 81 -30.03 20.89 1.83
CA TYR A 81 -29.43 21.86 0.89
C TYR A 81 -28.38 21.27 -0.05
N THR A 82 -27.97 20.02 0.11
CA THR A 82 -26.68 19.54 -0.43
C THR A 82 -26.76 18.61 -1.64
N GLY A 83 -27.91 18.49 -2.31
CA GLY A 83 -28.03 17.68 -3.54
C GLY A 83 -26.88 17.95 -4.54
N GLN A 84 -25.99 16.97 -4.75
CA GLN A 84 -24.80 17.01 -5.61
C GLN A 84 -23.61 17.87 -5.08
N HIS A 85 -23.64 18.37 -3.85
CA HIS A 85 -22.52 19.13 -3.27
C HIS A 85 -21.26 18.26 -3.15
N LEU A 86 -21.42 17.06 -2.64
CA LEU A 86 -20.34 16.09 -2.43
C LEU A 86 -19.57 15.79 -3.72
N GLU A 87 -20.30 15.53 -4.81
CA GLU A 87 -19.69 15.24 -6.10
C GLU A 87 -18.96 16.48 -6.67
N ARG A 88 -19.53 17.67 -6.50
CA ARG A 88 -18.85 18.90 -6.90
C ARG A 88 -17.58 19.15 -6.12
N CYS A 89 -17.59 18.97 -4.79
CA CYS A 89 -16.40 19.10 -3.95
C CYS A 89 -15.31 18.14 -4.39
N ARG A 90 -15.65 16.88 -4.65
CA ARG A 90 -14.72 15.87 -5.16
C ARG A 90 -14.11 16.27 -6.52
N VAL A 91 -14.96 16.63 -7.49
CA VAL A 91 -14.51 16.97 -8.84
C VAL A 91 -13.63 18.22 -8.83
N TYR A 92 -14.08 19.29 -8.15
CA TYR A 92 -13.32 20.54 -8.10
C TYR A 92 -12.06 20.43 -7.25
N GLY A 93 -12.12 19.70 -6.13
CA GLY A 93 -10.97 19.44 -5.29
C GLY A 93 -9.86 18.70 -6.07
N ASN A 94 -10.20 17.62 -6.76
CA ASN A 94 -9.24 16.89 -7.58
C ASN A 94 -8.69 17.73 -8.74
N ALA A 95 -9.54 18.50 -9.44
CA ALA A 95 -9.09 19.40 -10.49
C ALA A 95 -8.12 20.47 -9.98
N LEU A 96 -8.40 21.04 -8.80
CA LEU A 96 -7.53 22.03 -8.16
C LEU A 96 -6.18 21.40 -7.81
N MET A 97 -6.16 20.24 -7.14
CA MET A 97 -4.93 19.54 -6.76
C MET A 97 -4.06 19.21 -7.99
N THR A 98 -4.68 18.75 -9.07
CA THR A 98 -3.98 18.51 -10.33
C THR A 98 -3.38 19.80 -10.90
N THR A 99 -4.16 20.89 -10.87
CA THR A 99 -3.73 22.20 -11.42
C THR A 99 -2.55 22.79 -10.66
N ILE A 100 -2.53 22.67 -9.34
CA ILE A 100 -1.41 23.16 -8.50
C ILE A 100 -0.25 22.15 -8.38
N GLY A 101 -0.38 20.95 -8.96
CA GLY A 101 0.69 19.97 -9.04
C GLY A 101 0.96 19.20 -7.77
N VAL A 102 -0.03 19.07 -6.86
CA VAL A 102 0.12 18.34 -5.58
C VAL A 102 -0.70 17.03 -5.52
N ALA A 103 -1.35 16.63 -6.61
CA ALA A 103 -2.20 15.46 -6.63
C ALA A 103 -1.45 14.16 -6.27
N ASP A 104 -0.20 14.01 -6.70
CA ASP A 104 0.63 12.84 -6.44
C ASP A 104 1.15 12.80 -4.98
N ASP A 105 1.28 13.97 -4.33
CA ASP A 105 1.73 14.08 -2.93
C ASP A 105 0.61 13.65 -1.95
N TYR A 106 -0.65 13.75 -2.37
CA TYR A 106 -1.83 13.47 -1.55
C TYR A 106 -2.81 12.53 -2.25
N PRO A 107 -2.45 11.27 -2.48
CA PRO A 107 -3.28 10.30 -3.21
C PRO A 107 -4.63 10.02 -2.55
N ASP A 108 -4.73 10.24 -1.24
CA ASP A 108 -5.93 10.00 -0.44
C ASP A 108 -6.79 11.26 -0.20
N ALA A 109 -6.44 12.39 -0.80
CA ALA A 109 -7.19 13.65 -0.63
C ALA A 109 -8.66 13.55 -1.05
N GLU A 110 -8.98 12.65 -1.99
CA GLU A 110 -10.38 12.37 -2.38
C GLU A 110 -11.25 12.01 -1.17
N TYR A 111 -10.72 11.25 -0.21
CA TYR A 111 -11.46 10.92 1.01
C TYR A 111 -11.72 12.14 1.89
N GLY A 112 -10.79 13.09 1.94
CA GLY A 112 -10.98 14.36 2.61
C GLY A 112 -12.15 15.16 2.02
N PHE A 113 -12.24 15.21 0.68
CA PHE A 113 -13.36 15.87 0.00
C PHE A 113 -14.70 15.16 0.23
N LEU A 114 -14.69 13.84 0.32
CA LEU A 114 -15.89 13.05 0.59
C LEU A 114 -16.35 13.18 2.06
N LEU A 115 -15.42 13.25 3.00
CA LEU A 115 -15.69 13.19 4.43
C LEU A 115 -15.69 14.56 5.14
N HIS A 116 -15.48 15.67 4.41
CA HIS A 116 -15.37 16.99 5.02
C HIS A 116 -16.57 17.38 5.90
N ASP A 117 -17.73 16.85 5.60
CA ASP A 117 -19.01 17.11 6.29
C ASP A 117 -19.44 15.98 7.25
N VAL A 118 -18.57 14.96 7.47
CA VAL A 118 -18.96 13.78 8.28
C VAL A 118 -19.41 14.14 9.70
N GLY A 119 -18.91 15.24 10.27
CA GLY A 119 -19.32 15.77 11.58
C GLY A 119 -20.82 16.08 11.69
N LYS A 120 -21.50 16.37 10.56
CA LYS A 120 -22.95 16.60 10.53
C LYS A 120 -23.78 15.41 11.01
N VAL A 121 -23.22 14.20 11.05
CA VAL A 121 -23.88 13.00 11.61
C VAL A 121 -24.32 13.26 13.07
N GLY A 122 -23.48 13.90 13.87
CA GLY A 122 -23.74 14.22 15.27
C GLY A 122 -24.73 15.35 15.49
N VAL A 123 -24.93 16.22 14.48
CA VAL A 123 -25.80 17.40 14.64
C VAL A 123 -27.27 17.00 14.57
N PRO A 124 -28.10 17.37 15.54
CA PRO A 124 -29.54 17.11 15.48
C PRO A 124 -30.18 17.75 14.24
N GLU A 125 -31.11 17.05 13.62
CA GLU A 125 -31.78 17.49 12.38
C GLU A 125 -32.51 18.84 12.55
N ARG A 126 -33.10 19.10 13.75
CA ARG A 126 -33.74 20.38 14.08
C ARG A 126 -32.79 21.58 14.02
N ILE A 127 -31.50 21.35 14.23
CA ILE A 127 -30.45 22.38 14.14
C ILE A 127 -29.91 22.47 12.71
N LEU A 128 -29.60 21.32 12.11
CA LEU A 128 -29.04 21.24 10.77
C LEU A 128 -29.98 21.88 9.72
N ASN A 129 -31.28 21.58 9.80
CA ASN A 129 -32.30 22.06 8.85
C ASN A 129 -33.10 23.26 9.38
N LYS A 130 -32.57 24.01 10.35
CA LYS A 130 -33.26 25.16 10.91
C LYS A 130 -33.41 26.28 9.87
N PRO A 131 -34.64 26.78 9.62
CA PRO A 131 -34.84 27.93 8.76
C PRO A 131 -34.46 29.22 9.50
N GLY A 132 -33.20 29.61 9.46
CA GLY A 132 -32.70 30.84 10.07
C GLY A 132 -31.41 30.65 10.88
N PRO A 133 -30.88 31.72 11.48
CA PRO A 133 -29.62 31.67 12.21
C PRO A 133 -29.73 30.81 13.49
N LEU A 134 -28.63 30.14 13.82
CA LEU A 134 -28.50 29.38 15.06
C LEU A 134 -28.36 30.34 16.27
N THR A 135 -28.97 29.97 17.38
CA THR A 135 -28.75 30.62 18.67
C THR A 135 -27.39 30.24 19.27
N ALA A 136 -26.90 30.97 20.24
CA ALA A 136 -25.66 30.65 20.94
C ALA A 136 -25.69 29.28 21.67
N ALA A 137 -26.88 28.80 22.05
CA ALA A 137 -27.04 27.48 22.64
C ALA A 137 -26.94 26.38 21.60
N GLU A 138 -27.58 26.54 20.44
CA GLU A 138 -27.49 25.61 19.31
C GLU A 138 -26.07 25.54 18.72
N TRP A 139 -25.36 26.66 18.63
CA TRP A 139 -23.94 26.68 18.24
C TRP A 139 -23.07 25.85 19.21
N ARG A 140 -23.32 25.96 20.52
CA ARG A 140 -22.61 25.11 21.50
C ARG A 140 -22.90 23.62 21.32
N GLU A 141 -24.14 23.29 20.97
CA GLU A 141 -24.54 21.90 20.70
C GLU A 141 -23.80 21.35 19.45
N VAL A 142 -23.76 22.12 18.37
CA VAL A 142 -22.97 21.76 17.16
C VAL A 142 -21.53 21.49 17.52
N HIS A 143 -20.84 22.45 18.18
CA HIS A 143 -19.43 22.28 18.53
C HIS A 143 -19.16 21.14 19.53
N SER A 144 -20.14 20.73 20.33
CA SER A 144 -19.99 19.61 21.26
C SER A 144 -20.07 18.25 20.57
N THR A 145 -20.72 18.18 19.41
CA THR A 145 -20.86 16.94 18.62
C THR A 145 -19.67 16.68 17.70
N ASP A 146 -18.94 17.74 17.33
CA ASP A 146 -17.80 17.65 16.37
C ASP A 146 -16.47 17.20 17.01
N GLY A 147 -16.44 16.92 18.31
CA GLY A 147 -15.19 16.54 19.00
C GLY A 147 -14.05 17.56 18.88
N GLY A 148 -14.37 18.84 18.53
CA GLY A 148 -13.38 19.89 18.33
C GLY A 148 -12.65 19.87 17.00
N ALA A 149 -13.22 19.26 15.96
CA ALA A 149 -12.59 19.04 14.64
C ALA A 149 -12.86 20.16 13.61
N TRP A 150 -13.14 21.41 14.04
CA TRP A 150 -13.23 22.59 13.14
C TRP A 150 -12.24 23.67 13.55
#